data_47b61a0e35cd650e778761916cd23119
#
_entry.id   47b61a0e35cd650e778761916cd23119
#
_cell.length_a   1.000
_cell.length_b   1.000
_cell.length_c   1.000
_cell.angle_alpha   90.00
_cell.angle_beta   90.00
_cell.angle_gamma   90.00
#
_symmetry.space_group_name_H-M   'P 1'
#
loop_
_entity.id
_entity.type
_entity.pdbx_description
1 polymer ?
#
loop_
_entity_poly.entity_id
_entity_poly.type
_entity_poly.pdbx_seq_one_letter_code
_entity_poly.pdbx_strand_id
1 'polypeptide(L)'
;NTSTGEAIEIDVTGALLSGSGTTEITINPSSNLENDTSYHVKIDSTAFDDAVGNSYAGISNTTTLNFTTAKGQIFNDTVKTLVKNQTTASIQSMTQSLNRVNSRLNFIRPIQNSNTSKNKIALNFNDPYANKLVDALTANLIKYEKKKRKFAFWSEGNLSFGRINNKGKDLGQDLSTKGFTVGFDKKITDLKTIGLALNQSEQETQIGSNDAHMDATAKSLLIYGSNQFFENRYLEAAIGFGETEIDINRKVSGGNNKGLR
;
A
#
# COMPACT_ATOMS: atom_id res chain seq x y z
N ASN A 1 26.04 19.69 19.07
CA ASN A 1 26.01 18.32 18.60
C ASN A 1 27.10 17.49 19.31
N THR A 2 26.67 16.45 20.05
CA THR A 2 27.61 15.65 20.86
C THR A 2 28.47 14.71 20.00
N SER A 3 27.99 14.35 18.82
CA SER A 3 28.64 13.38 17.94
C SER A 3 29.69 14.01 17.03
N THR A 4 29.40 15.21 16.51
CA THR A 4 30.29 15.91 15.57
C THR A 4 31.14 16.98 16.25
N GLY A 5 30.80 17.39 17.47
CA GLY A 5 31.44 18.53 18.15
C GLY A 5 31.02 19.90 17.56
N GLU A 6 30.13 19.92 16.58
CA GLU A 6 29.65 21.15 15.98
C GLU A 6 28.83 21.98 16.95
N ALA A 7 29.15 23.26 17.13
CA ALA A 7 28.46 24.18 17.99
C ALA A 7 27.60 25.16 17.18
N ILE A 8 26.41 25.46 17.67
CA ILE A 8 25.60 26.57 17.22
C ILE A 8 25.71 27.66 18.27
N GLU A 9 26.37 28.74 17.94
CA GLU A 9 26.51 29.90 18.82
C GLU A 9 25.31 30.83 18.64
N ILE A 10 24.70 31.22 19.75
CA ILE A 10 23.53 32.08 19.79
C ILE A 10 23.84 33.28 20.66
N ASP A 11 23.83 34.48 20.05
CA ASP A 11 23.98 35.71 20.75
C ASP A 11 22.73 35.98 21.62
N VAL A 12 22.91 36.16 22.93
CA VAL A 12 21.83 36.41 23.87
C VAL A 12 21.14 37.75 23.68
N THR A 13 21.73 38.67 22.93
CA THR A 13 21.16 39.96 22.55
C THR A 13 20.50 39.90 21.19
N GLY A 14 20.63 38.79 20.49
CA GLY A 14 20.15 38.58 19.12
C GLY A 14 18.67 38.23 19.02
N ALA A 15 18.15 38.28 17.79
CA ALA A 15 16.75 38.00 17.47
C ALA A 15 16.35 36.48 17.66
N LEU A 16 17.31 35.61 17.86
CA LEU A 16 17.09 34.19 18.08
C LEU A 16 16.70 33.85 19.52
N LEU A 17 16.71 34.84 20.41
CA LEU A 17 16.36 34.73 21.81
C LEU A 17 15.21 35.68 22.13
N SER A 18 14.25 35.22 22.93
CA SER A 18 13.13 36.00 23.43
C SER A 18 12.82 35.66 24.89
N GLY A 19 12.04 36.51 25.55
CA GLY A 19 11.68 36.33 26.97
C GLY A 19 12.54 37.14 27.95
N SER A 20 13.34 38.13 27.46
CA SER A 20 14.08 39.05 28.35
C SER A 20 13.15 39.72 29.35
N GLY A 21 13.54 39.78 30.60
CA GLY A 21 12.75 40.33 31.71
C GLY A 21 11.62 39.45 32.23
N THR A 22 11.52 38.20 31.75
CA THR A 22 10.56 37.22 32.23
C THR A 22 11.26 36.03 32.94
N THR A 23 10.47 35.08 33.45
CA THR A 23 10.98 33.84 34.06
C THR A 23 11.25 32.74 33.03
N GLU A 24 11.00 33.00 31.74
CA GLU A 24 11.14 32.02 30.68
C GLU A 24 11.94 32.63 29.53
N ILE A 25 12.99 31.95 29.10
CA ILE A 25 13.81 32.32 27.97
C ILE A 25 13.57 31.29 26.86
N THR A 26 13.16 31.79 25.69
CA THR A 26 12.98 30.95 24.52
C THR A 26 14.15 31.16 23.55
N ILE A 27 14.77 30.07 23.14
CA ILE A 27 15.86 30.05 22.15
C ILE A 27 15.34 29.39 20.89
N ASN A 28 15.44 30.11 19.76
CA ASN A 28 15.03 29.61 18.44
C ASN A 28 16.22 29.60 17.48
N PRO A 29 16.94 28.47 17.33
CA PRO A 29 18.09 28.39 16.43
C PRO A 29 17.73 28.78 15.00
N SER A 30 18.69 29.33 14.25
CA SER A 30 18.50 29.76 12.85
C SER A 30 18.21 28.62 11.87
N SER A 31 18.53 27.38 12.27
CA SER A 31 18.24 26.16 11.52
C SER A 31 17.68 25.09 12.44
N ASN A 32 16.89 24.20 11.87
CA ASN A 32 16.40 23.05 12.61
C ASN A 32 17.57 22.16 13.06
N LEU A 33 17.49 21.68 14.30
CA LEU A 33 18.42 20.67 14.81
C LEU A 33 18.28 19.37 14.03
N GLU A 34 19.38 18.65 13.85
CA GLU A 34 19.37 17.34 13.21
C GLU A 34 18.56 16.33 14.01
N ASN A 35 17.87 15.46 13.30
CA ASN A 35 17.07 14.40 13.93
C ASN A 35 17.96 13.31 14.54
N ASP A 36 17.45 12.62 15.57
CA ASP A 36 18.12 11.50 16.25
C ASP A 36 19.54 11.87 16.73
N THR A 37 19.70 13.12 17.15
CA THR A 37 21.01 13.69 17.47
C THR A 37 20.99 14.21 18.90
N SER A 38 22.04 13.89 19.64
CA SER A 38 22.20 14.35 21.02
C SER A 38 22.89 15.69 21.08
N TYR A 39 22.29 16.60 21.82
CA TYR A 39 22.77 17.95 22.05
C TYR A 39 22.95 18.21 23.54
N HIS A 40 23.86 19.11 23.88
CA HIS A 40 23.95 19.74 25.15
C HIS A 40 24.01 21.26 25.00
N VAL A 41 23.47 21.98 25.95
CA VAL A 41 23.48 23.45 25.94
C VAL A 41 24.46 23.93 26.98
N LYS A 42 25.32 24.86 26.61
CA LYS A 42 26.18 25.63 27.50
C LYS A 42 25.68 27.07 27.53
N ILE A 43 25.77 27.70 28.67
CA ILE A 43 25.39 29.10 28.90
C ILE A 43 26.52 29.78 29.63
N ASP A 44 26.99 30.87 29.08
CA ASP A 44 28.07 31.63 29.77
C ASP A 44 27.58 32.25 31.07
N SER A 45 28.47 32.39 32.02
CA SER A 45 28.15 32.88 33.37
C SER A 45 27.67 34.31 33.46
N THR A 46 27.76 35.07 32.40
CA THR A 46 27.29 36.46 32.29
C THR A 46 26.22 36.63 31.21
N ALA A 47 25.64 35.52 30.71
CA ALA A 47 24.68 35.59 29.63
C ALA A 47 23.33 36.16 30.06
N PHE A 48 22.94 35.98 31.31
CA PHE A 48 21.66 36.43 31.86
C PHE A 48 21.82 37.04 33.24
N ASP A 49 21.12 38.13 33.49
CA ASP A 49 21.01 38.77 34.83
C ASP A 49 19.56 38.73 35.30
N ASP A 50 19.36 38.68 36.61
CA ASP A 50 18.07 38.89 37.24
C ASP A 50 17.66 40.38 37.23
N ALA A 51 16.43 40.66 37.70
CA ALA A 51 15.89 42.03 37.72
C ALA A 51 16.64 42.99 38.70
N VAL A 52 17.48 42.46 39.55
CA VAL A 52 18.30 43.25 40.52
C VAL A 52 19.78 43.24 40.14
N GLY A 53 20.17 42.69 39.04
CA GLY A 53 21.52 42.73 38.44
C GLY A 53 22.44 41.60 38.88
N ASN A 54 21.94 40.50 39.45
CA ASN A 54 22.76 39.33 39.72
C ASN A 54 22.89 38.49 38.49
N SER A 55 24.10 38.12 38.10
CA SER A 55 24.34 37.29 36.92
C SER A 55 24.07 35.81 37.24
N TYR A 56 23.48 35.15 36.26
CA TYR A 56 23.32 33.68 36.28
C TYR A 56 24.68 32.98 36.19
N ALA A 57 24.89 31.93 36.98
CA ALA A 57 26.17 31.25 37.04
C ALA A 57 26.55 30.49 35.73
N GLY A 58 25.64 30.40 34.81
CA GLY A 58 25.85 29.69 33.54
C GLY A 58 25.79 28.18 33.66
N ILE A 59 25.99 27.50 32.52
CA ILE A 59 26.11 26.04 32.39
C ILE A 59 27.38 25.74 31.58
N SER A 60 28.42 25.28 32.26
CA SER A 60 29.71 24.97 31.61
C SER A 60 29.90 23.49 31.25
N ASN A 61 29.14 22.61 31.88
CA ASN A 61 29.24 21.16 31.69
C ASN A 61 28.26 20.66 30.59
N THR A 62 28.40 19.42 30.17
CA THR A 62 27.61 18.78 29.12
C THR A 62 26.46 17.93 29.64
N THR A 63 26.26 17.87 30.96
CA THR A 63 25.32 16.97 31.62
C THR A 63 24.12 17.66 32.24
N THR A 64 24.25 18.97 32.58
CA THR A 64 23.18 19.74 33.22
C THR A 64 21.99 19.97 32.31
N LEU A 65 22.22 20.36 31.06
CA LEU A 65 21.17 20.56 30.06
C LEU A 65 21.53 19.84 28.78
N ASN A 66 20.97 18.66 28.62
CA ASN A 66 21.15 17.83 27.43
C ASN A 66 19.83 17.20 27.04
N PHE A 67 19.71 16.92 25.75
CA PHE A 67 18.55 16.26 25.17
C PHE A 67 18.93 15.56 23.85
N THR A 68 18.09 14.65 23.41
CA THR A 68 18.21 14.04 22.10
C THR A 68 16.98 14.41 21.28
N THR A 69 17.19 14.92 20.10
CA THR A 69 16.09 15.23 19.18
C THR A 69 15.38 13.95 18.77
N ALA A 70 14.09 14.07 18.54
CA ALA A 70 13.29 12.94 18.06
C ALA A 70 13.86 12.40 16.73
N LYS A 71 13.77 11.10 16.56
CA LYS A 71 13.98 10.50 15.22
C LYS A 71 13.03 11.17 14.25
N GLY A 72 13.56 11.67 13.14
CA GLY A 72 12.79 12.31 12.09
C GLY A 72 11.66 11.39 11.63
N GLN A 73 10.45 11.66 12.15
CA GLN A 73 9.41 10.65 12.20
C GLN A 73 8.75 10.38 10.88
N ILE A 74 8.70 11.22 9.93
CA ILE A 74 7.49 11.12 9.09
C ILE A 74 7.76 10.75 7.64
N PHE A 75 8.94 10.96 7.18
CA PHE A 75 9.23 10.70 5.76
C PHE A 75 10.44 9.80 5.54
N ASN A 76 10.59 8.78 6.39
CA ASN A 76 11.52 7.74 6.04
C ASN A 76 10.98 6.99 4.81
N ASP A 77 11.87 6.38 4.06
CA ASP A 77 11.54 5.73 2.80
C ASP A 77 10.52 4.59 2.98
N THR A 78 10.44 4.00 4.20
CA THR A 78 9.42 3.00 4.56
C THR A 78 8.02 3.60 4.55
N VAL A 79 7.78 4.78 5.15
CA VAL A 79 6.46 5.41 5.18
C VAL A 79 6.02 5.84 3.79
N LYS A 80 6.93 6.42 3.01
CA LYS A 80 6.63 6.78 1.60
C LYS A 80 6.24 5.56 0.79
N THR A 81 6.97 4.45 0.96
CA THR A 81 6.68 3.20 0.27
C THR A 81 5.34 2.62 0.70
N LEU A 82 5.00 2.66 1.99
CA LEU A 82 3.70 2.23 2.51
C LEU A 82 2.54 3.03 1.91
N VAL A 83 2.61 4.35 1.93
CA VAL A 83 1.55 5.22 1.37
C VAL A 83 1.38 4.97 -0.14
N LYS A 84 2.47 4.83 -0.89
CA LYS A 84 2.44 4.46 -2.31
C LYS A 84 1.77 3.10 -2.50
N ASN A 85 2.08 2.13 -1.65
CA ASN A 85 1.54 0.77 -1.77
C ASN A 85 0.04 0.69 -1.45
N GLN A 86 -0.48 1.50 -0.53
CA GLN A 86 -1.92 1.58 -0.26
C GLN A 86 -2.72 1.91 -1.54
N THR A 87 -2.31 2.95 -2.23
CA THR A 87 -2.94 3.34 -3.50
C THR A 87 -2.76 2.27 -4.57
N THR A 88 -1.56 1.71 -4.67
CA THR A 88 -1.24 0.67 -5.65
C THR A 88 -2.07 -0.60 -5.40
N ALA A 89 -2.21 -1.05 -4.15
CA ALA A 89 -3.00 -2.22 -3.80
C ALA A 89 -4.48 -2.07 -4.20
N SER A 90 -5.06 -0.91 -3.92
CA SER A 90 -6.46 -0.61 -4.31
C SER A 90 -6.65 -0.62 -5.82
N ILE A 91 -5.75 0.02 -6.57
CA ILE A 91 -5.79 0.03 -8.04
C ILE A 91 -5.58 -1.38 -8.62
N GLN A 92 -4.63 -2.14 -8.10
CA GLN A 92 -4.36 -3.50 -8.55
C GLN A 92 -5.56 -4.42 -8.32
N SER A 93 -6.19 -4.36 -7.15
CA SER A 93 -7.37 -5.17 -6.84
C SER A 93 -8.52 -4.89 -7.82
N MET A 94 -8.82 -3.62 -8.07
CA MET A 94 -9.86 -3.25 -9.04
C MET A 94 -9.49 -3.68 -10.46
N THR A 95 -8.24 -3.48 -10.87
CA THR A 95 -7.75 -3.89 -12.19
C THR A 95 -7.85 -5.41 -12.37
N GLN A 96 -7.47 -6.19 -11.37
CA GLN A 96 -7.60 -7.65 -11.42
C GLN A 96 -9.06 -8.08 -11.51
N SER A 97 -9.96 -7.44 -10.78
CA SER A 97 -11.41 -7.70 -10.86
C SER A 97 -11.96 -7.42 -12.25
N LEU A 98 -11.59 -6.30 -12.85
CA LEU A 98 -11.96 -5.95 -14.24
C LEU A 98 -11.38 -6.93 -15.26
N ASN A 99 -10.12 -7.37 -15.08
CA ASN A 99 -9.48 -8.35 -15.95
C ASN A 99 -10.21 -9.69 -15.96
N ARG A 100 -10.69 -10.16 -14.79
CA ARG A 100 -11.49 -11.39 -14.72
C ARG A 100 -12.83 -11.25 -15.42
N VAL A 101 -13.51 -10.12 -15.24
CA VAL A 101 -14.74 -9.82 -16.00
C VAL A 101 -14.44 -9.74 -17.49
N ASN A 102 -13.34 -9.15 -17.91
CA ASN A 102 -12.93 -9.08 -19.30
C ASN A 102 -12.61 -10.47 -19.87
N SER A 103 -11.95 -11.34 -19.10
CA SER A 103 -11.77 -12.76 -19.46
C SER A 103 -13.12 -13.45 -19.69
N ARG A 104 -14.11 -13.17 -18.82
CA ARG A 104 -15.47 -13.70 -18.99
C ARG A 104 -16.15 -13.15 -20.22
N LEU A 105 -16.06 -11.85 -20.48
CA LEU A 105 -16.61 -11.22 -21.69
C LEU A 105 -16.02 -11.84 -22.95
N ASN A 106 -14.71 -12.01 -23.01
CA ASN A 106 -14.02 -12.70 -24.11
C ASN A 106 -14.51 -14.15 -24.29
N PHE A 107 -14.83 -14.85 -23.21
CA PHE A 107 -15.34 -16.23 -23.27
C PHE A 107 -16.76 -16.32 -23.78
N ILE A 108 -17.63 -15.37 -23.45
CA ILE A 108 -19.05 -15.37 -23.86
C ILE A 108 -19.26 -14.85 -25.30
N ARG A 109 -18.24 -14.24 -25.90
CA ARG A 109 -18.30 -13.86 -27.33
C ARG A 109 -18.60 -15.10 -28.18
N PRO A 110 -19.51 -15.04 -29.15
CA PRO A 110 -19.70 -16.12 -30.07
C PRO A 110 -18.42 -16.29 -30.92
N ILE A 111 -17.64 -17.28 -30.58
CA ILE A 111 -16.48 -17.65 -31.41
C ILE A 111 -17.05 -18.43 -32.59
N GLN A 112 -16.97 -17.88 -33.81
CA GLN A 112 -17.14 -18.67 -34.98
C GLN A 112 -16.07 -19.79 -34.98
N ASN A 113 -16.52 -21.04 -34.92
CA ASN A 113 -15.72 -22.26 -35.10
C ASN A 113 -14.83 -22.75 -33.93
N SER A 114 -15.18 -22.65 -32.67
CA SER A 114 -14.59 -23.58 -31.72
C SER A 114 -15.65 -24.34 -30.93
N ASN A 115 -15.68 -25.65 -31.16
CA ASN A 115 -16.53 -26.65 -30.49
C ASN A 115 -16.07 -26.96 -29.04
N THR A 116 -15.47 -26.02 -28.34
CA THR A 116 -14.94 -26.26 -27.02
C THR A 116 -15.52 -25.29 -25.99
N SER A 117 -16.49 -25.80 -25.24
CA SER A 117 -16.85 -25.24 -23.93
C SER A 117 -15.65 -25.42 -23.00
N LYS A 118 -14.90 -24.35 -22.74
CA LYS A 118 -13.80 -24.39 -21.75
C LYS A 118 -14.19 -23.50 -20.57
N ASN A 119 -14.67 -24.11 -19.50
CA ASN A 119 -14.54 -23.51 -18.19
C ASN A 119 -13.05 -23.55 -17.84
N LYS A 120 -12.34 -22.45 -18.00
CA LYS A 120 -10.95 -22.35 -17.57
C LYS A 120 -10.92 -21.84 -16.16
N ILE A 121 -10.61 -22.71 -15.21
CA ILE A 121 -9.94 -22.28 -13.99
C ILE A 121 -8.47 -22.17 -14.39
N ALA A 122 -7.99 -20.97 -14.67
CA ALA A 122 -6.59 -20.74 -14.97
C ALA A 122 -5.84 -20.53 -13.64
N LEU A 123 -5.46 -21.63 -13.02
CA LEU A 123 -4.45 -21.62 -11.97
C LEU A 123 -3.10 -21.81 -12.67
N ASN A 124 -2.28 -20.79 -12.70
CA ASN A 124 -0.95 -20.86 -13.31
C ASN A 124 0.08 -20.91 -12.20
N PHE A 125 0.63 -22.08 -11.97
CA PHE A 125 1.71 -22.28 -11.02
C PHE A 125 3.04 -22.38 -11.77
N ASN A 126 4.09 -21.81 -11.23
CA ASN A 126 5.46 -22.04 -11.74
C ASN A 126 5.97 -23.47 -11.47
N ASP A 127 5.14 -24.33 -10.86
CA ASP A 127 5.44 -25.71 -10.52
C ASP A 127 4.74 -26.67 -11.51
N PRO A 128 5.50 -27.52 -12.24
CA PRO A 128 4.94 -28.50 -13.17
C PRO A 128 3.98 -29.52 -12.53
N TYR A 129 4.15 -29.85 -11.26
CA TYR A 129 3.27 -30.79 -10.55
C TYR A 129 1.92 -30.14 -10.18
N ALA A 130 1.95 -28.86 -9.78
CA ALA A 130 0.73 -28.09 -9.52
C ALA A 130 -0.10 -27.88 -10.78
N ASN A 131 0.51 -27.67 -11.94
CA ASN A 131 -0.19 -27.58 -13.22
C ASN A 131 -0.86 -28.91 -13.62
N LYS A 132 -0.21 -30.06 -13.37
CA LYS A 132 -0.84 -31.38 -13.61
C LYS A 132 -2.06 -31.62 -12.72
N LEU A 133 -2.03 -31.16 -11.48
CA LEU A 133 -3.17 -31.25 -10.56
C LEU A 133 -4.36 -30.41 -11.06
N VAL A 134 -4.08 -29.21 -11.57
CA VAL A 134 -5.10 -28.33 -12.17
C VAL A 134 -5.70 -28.97 -13.42
N ASP A 135 -4.88 -29.54 -14.29
CA ASP A 135 -5.36 -30.24 -15.51
C ASP A 135 -6.24 -31.43 -15.14
N ALA A 136 -5.90 -32.20 -14.10
CA ALA A 136 -6.70 -33.31 -13.62
C ALA A 136 -8.04 -32.87 -13.00
N LEU A 137 -8.06 -31.75 -12.25
CA LEU A 137 -9.28 -31.18 -11.67
C LEU A 137 -10.18 -30.58 -12.74
N THR A 138 -9.61 -29.94 -13.76
CA THR A 138 -10.37 -29.31 -14.85
C THR A 138 -10.89 -30.33 -15.85
N ALA A 139 -10.19 -31.46 -16.08
CA ALA A 139 -10.63 -32.51 -16.98
C ALA A 139 -11.98 -33.14 -16.58
N ASN A 140 -12.26 -33.21 -15.28
CA ASN A 140 -13.52 -33.75 -14.77
C ASN A 140 -14.71 -32.78 -14.81
N LEU A 141 -14.46 -31.50 -15.00
CA LEU A 141 -15.52 -30.45 -15.09
C LEU A 141 -16.06 -30.27 -16.51
N ILE A 142 -15.48 -30.94 -17.52
CA ILE A 142 -15.76 -30.70 -18.95
C ILE A 142 -16.93 -31.51 -19.50
N LYS A 143 -17.51 -32.44 -18.74
CA LYS A 143 -18.62 -33.30 -19.18
C LYS A 143 -20.01 -32.71 -18.91
N TYR A 144 -20.33 -31.54 -19.50
CA TYR A 144 -21.72 -31.07 -19.51
C TYR A 144 -22.17 -30.62 -20.89
N GLU A 145 -23.27 -31.26 -21.35
CA GLU A 145 -23.91 -31.09 -22.65
C GLU A 145 -24.36 -29.66 -22.97
N LYS A 146 -24.27 -29.29 -24.26
CA LYS A 146 -24.78 -28.07 -24.89
C LYS A 146 -26.31 -27.94 -24.81
N LYS A 147 -26.88 -27.65 -23.65
CA LYS A 147 -28.20 -27.04 -23.60
C LYS A 147 -28.01 -25.53 -23.71
N LYS A 148 -28.71 -24.84 -24.62
CA LYS A 148 -28.76 -23.37 -24.70
C LYS A 148 -29.27 -22.79 -23.40
N ARG A 149 -28.37 -22.61 -22.43
CA ARG A 149 -28.72 -22.04 -21.12
C ARG A 149 -28.84 -20.53 -21.27
N LYS A 150 -29.96 -19.97 -20.80
CA LYS A 150 -30.16 -18.51 -20.71
C LYS A 150 -29.31 -17.89 -19.58
N PHE A 151 -28.83 -18.72 -18.65
CA PHE A 151 -28.09 -18.32 -17.45
C PHE A 151 -26.81 -19.12 -17.35
N ALA A 152 -25.74 -18.46 -16.91
CA ALA A 152 -24.48 -19.11 -16.60
C ALA A 152 -23.90 -18.60 -15.27
N PHE A 153 -23.36 -19.53 -14.47
CA PHE A 153 -22.51 -19.22 -13.34
C PHE A 153 -21.05 -19.47 -13.74
N TRP A 154 -20.16 -18.66 -13.24
CA TRP A 154 -18.74 -18.81 -13.48
C TRP A 154 -17.94 -18.42 -12.24
N SER A 155 -16.73 -18.91 -12.15
CA SER A 155 -15.77 -18.52 -11.12
C SER A 155 -14.38 -18.49 -11.71
N GLU A 156 -13.53 -17.60 -11.17
CA GLU A 156 -12.13 -17.45 -11.55
C GLU A 156 -11.33 -17.09 -10.33
N GLY A 157 -10.19 -17.76 -10.14
CA GLY A 157 -9.24 -17.48 -9.09
C GLY A 157 -7.87 -17.14 -9.65
N ASN A 158 -7.07 -16.41 -8.88
CA ASN A 158 -5.66 -16.19 -9.19
C ASN A 158 -4.82 -16.23 -7.92
N LEU A 159 -3.57 -16.60 -8.12
CA LEU A 159 -2.51 -16.51 -7.14
C LEU A 159 -1.29 -15.95 -7.85
N SER A 160 -0.67 -14.94 -7.29
CA SER A 160 0.55 -14.36 -7.85
C SER A 160 1.54 -14.01 -6.76
N PHE A 161 2.82 -14.14 -7.09
CA PHE A 161 3.94 -13.76 -6.26
C PHE A 161 4.85 -12.85 -7.05
N GLY A 162 5.38 -11.84 -6.41
CA GLY A 162 6.28 -10.88 -7.03
C GLY A 162 7.33 -10.38 -6.06
N ARG A 163 8.47 -9.97 -6.60
CA ARG A 163 9.50 -9.27 -5.86
C ARG A 163 9.90 -8.01 -6.61
N ILE A 164 9.93 -6.91 -5.88
CA ILE A 164 10.46 -5.63 -6.36
C ILE A 164 11.78 -5.40 -5.63
N ASN A 165 12.86 -5.27 -6.37
CA ASN A 165 14.17 -5.01 -5.79
C ASN A 165 14.31 -3.54 -5.37
N ASN A 166 15.21 -3.25 -4.44
CA ASN A 166 15.57 -1.89 -4.07
C ASN A 166 15.97 -1.07 -5.30
N LYS A 167 15.44 0.14 -5.43
CA LYS A 167 15.81 1.07 -6.48
C LYS A 167 15.92 2.50 -5.93
N GLY A 168 17.14 2.99 -5.79
CA GLY A 168 17.39 4.30 -5.19
C GLY A 168 16.94 4.33 -3.72
N LYS A 169 15.97 5.18 -3.42
CA LYS A 169 15.36 5.30 -2.09
C LYS A 169 14.14 4.40 -1.88
N ASP A 170 13.65 3.73 -2.93
CA ASP A 170 12.53 2.80 -2.83
C ASP A 170 13.03 1.47 -2.26
N LEU A 171 12.43 1.03 -1.16
CA LEU A 171 12.75 -0.23 -0.50
C LEU A 171 12.22 -1.41 -1.33
N GLY A 172 12.95 -2.53 -1.31
CA GLY A 172 12.51 -3.78 -1.91
C GLY A 172 11.23 -4.30 -1.25
N GLN A 173 10.46 -5.05 -2.01
CA GLN A 173 9.17 -5.55 -1.58
C GLN A 173 8.96 -6.97 -2.08
N ASP A 174 8.42 -7.81 -1.21
CA ASP A 174 7.87 -9.11 -1.56
C ASP A 174 6.35 -9.01 -1.51
N LEU A 175 5.69 -9.40 -2.61
CA LEU A 175 4.25 -9.32 -2.77
C LEU A 175 3.66 -10.71 -2.99
N SER A 176 2.56 -10.98 -2.31
CA SER A 176 1.71 -12.14 -2.54
C SER A 176 0.28 -11.66 -2.73
N THR A 177 -0.36 -12.09 -3.80
CA THR A 177 -1.76 -11.73 -4.06
C THR A 177 -2.56 -12.98 -4.37
N LYS A 178 -3.68 -13.15 -3.69
CA LYS A 178 -4.68 -14.20 -3.95
C LYS A 178 -6.04 -13.54 -4.17
N GLY A 179 -6.81 -14.06 -5.10
CA GLY A 179 -8.12 -13.49 -5.39
C GLY A 179 -9.06 -14.50 -6.01
N PHE A 180 -10.34 -14.29 -5.76
CA PHE A 180 -11.42 -15.12 -6.25
C PHE A 180 -12.60 -14.26 -6.69
N THR A 181 -13.20 -14.63 -7.82
CA THR A 181 -14.38 -13.97 -8.37
C THR A 181 -15.43 -15.01 -8.69
N VAL A 182 -16.66 -14.75 -8.31
CA VAL A 182 -17.84 -15.49 -8.74
C VAL A 182 -18.74 -14.58 -9.54
N GLY A 183 -19.30 -15.08 -10.60
CA GLY A 183 -20.17 -14.29 -11.45
C GLY A 183 -21.36 -15.08 -11.97
N PHE A 184 -22.36 -14.32 -12.33
CA PHE A 184 -23.58 -14.80 -12.91
C PHE A 184 -23.91 -13.92 -14.12
N ASP A 185 -24.19 -14.53 -15.25
CA ASP A 185 -24.64 -13.81 -16.44
C ASP A 185 -25.90 -14.43 -17.05
N LYS A 186 -26.66 -13.56 -17.73
CA LYS A 186 -27.88 -13.88 -18.40
C LYS A 186 -27.82 -13.41 -19.86
N LYS A 187 -28.05 -14.31 -20.78
CA LYS A 187 -28.36 -13.98 -22.16
C LYS A 187 -29.76 -13.34 -22.26
N ILE A 188 -29.81 -12.06 -22.59
CA ILE A 188 -31.06 -11.35 -22.85
C ILE A 188 -31.58 -11.68 -24.27
N THR A 189 -30.66 -11.68 -25.23
CA THR A 189 -30.86 -12.14 -26.60
C THR A 189 -29.65 -12.98 -27.04
N ASP A 190 -29.67 -13.58 -28.20
CA ASP A 190 -28.48 -14.29 -28.73
C ASP A 190 -27.27 -13.36 -28.92
N LEU A 191 -27.51 -12.05 -29.06
CA LEU A 191 -26.49 -11.01 -29.26
C LEU A 191 -26.16 -10.21 -28.00
N LYS A 192 -26.95 -10.35 -26.92
CA LYS A 192 -26.83 -9.48 -25.74
C LYS A 192 -26.78 -10.29 -24.46
N THR A 193 -25.74 -10.06 -23.68
CA THR A 193 -25.52 -10.65 -22.35
C THR A 193 -25.32 -9.56 -21.32
N ILE A 194 -25.85 -9.75 -20.13
CA ILE A 194 -25.61 -8.92 -18.95
C ILE A 194 -25.22 -9.82 -17.78
N GLY A 195 -24.34 -9.36 -16.91
CA GLY A 195 -23.87 -10.13 -15.76
C GLY A 195 -23.49 -9.29 -14.56
N LEU A 196 -23.38 -10.00 -13.44
CA LEU A 196 -22.88 -9.51 -12.17
C LEU A 196 -21.71 -10.37 -11.73
N ALA A 197 -20.72 -9.77 -11.07
CA ALA A 197 -19.61 -10.48 -10.46
C ALA A 197 -19.29 -9.92 -9.08
N LEU A 198 -19.01 -10.81 -8.15
CA LEU A 198 -18.49 -10.51 -6.82
C LEU A 198 -17.05 -10.97 -6.77
N ASN A 199 -16.18 -10.11 -6.30
CA ASN A 199 -14.77 -10.39 -6.16
C ASN A 199 -14.30 -10.15 -4.73
N GLN A 200 -13.40 -11.02 -4.27
CA GLN A 200 -12.58 -10.82 -3.09
C GLN A 200 -11.13 -11.09 -3.45
N SER A 201 -10.24 -10.23 -2.97
CA SER A 201 -8.79 -10.41 -3.12
C SER A 201 -8.07 -9.98 -1.86
N GLU A 202 -6.96 -10.65 -1.59
CA GLU A 202 -6.06 -10.35 -0.49
C GLU A 202 -4.65 -10.17 -1.06
N GLN A 203 -3.98 -9.15 -0.59
CA GLN A 203 -2.60 -8.85 -0.96
C GLN A 203 -1.79 -8.67 0.31
N GLU A 204 -0.72 -9.44 0.43
CA GLU A 204 0.29 -9.30 1.46
C GLU A 204 1.53 -8.65 0.84
N THR A 205 2.06 -7.62 1.50
CA THR A 205 3.26 -6.92 1.04
C THR A 205 4.23 -6.76 2.19
N GLN A 206 5.41 -7.34 2.05
CA GLN A 206 6.51 -7.15 2.97
C GLN A 206 7.49 -6.14 2.38
N ILE A 207 7.89 -5.13 3.16
CA ILE A 207 8.74 -4.02 2.74
C ILE A 207 10.04 -4.07 3.53
N GLY A 208 11.16 -4.04 2.80
CA GLY A 208 12.49 -4.18 3.37
C GLY A 208 12.72 -5.56 4.00
N SER A 209 13.77 -5.68 4.80
CA SER A 209 14.06 -6.91 5.54
C SER A 209 13.31 -6.96 6.88
N ASN A 210 11.97 -7.10 6.84
CA ASN A 210 11.02 -7.13 7.96
C ASN A 210 10.73 -5.77 8.64
N ASP A 211 10.92 -4.65 7.94
CA ASP A 211 10.69 -3.32 8.54
C ASP A 211 9.22 -2.93 8.56
N ALA A 212 8.45 -3.38 7.57
CA ALA A 212 7.02 -3.12 7.51
C ALA A 212 6.27 -4.23 6.76
N HIS A 213 5.05 -4.48 7.19
CA HIS A 213 4.12 -5.42 6.57
C HIS A 213 2.79 -4.71 6.32
N MET A 214 2.22 -4.93 5.16
CA MET A 214 0.93 -4.39 4.75
C MET A 214 0.06 -5.51 4.21
N ASP A 215 -1.12 -5.67 4.81
CA ASP A 215 -2.19 -6.56 4.36
C ASP A 215 -3.31 -5.71 3.78
N ALA A 216 -3.74 -6.05 2.58
CA ALA A 216 -4.86 -5.38 1.93
C ALA A 216 -5.91 -6.41 1.53
N THR A 217 -7.12 -6.26 2.03
CA THR A 217 -8.29 -7.05 1.66
C THR A 217 -9.26 -6.20 0.88
N ALA A 218 -9.54 -6.59 -0.36
CA ALA A 218 -10.47 -5.87 -1.22
C ALA A 218 -11.67 -6.73 -1.58
N LYS A 219 -12.86 -6.10 -1.56
CA LYS A 219 -14.12 -6.67 -2.00
C LYS A 219 -14.73 -5.77 -3.06
N SER A 220 -15.26 -6.33 -4.12
CA SER A 220 -15.91 -5.53 -5.17
C SER A 220 -17.08 -6.24 -5.81
N LEU A 221 -18.05 -5.42 -6.24
CA LEU A 221 -19.20 -5.80 -7.06
C LEU A 221 -19.05 -5.16 -8.43
N LEU A 222 -19.16 -5.96 -9.49
CA LEU A 222 -19.10 -5.50 -10.87
C LEU A 222 -20.37 -5.86 -11.61
N ILE A 223 -20.83 -4.93 -12.44
CA ILE A 223 -21.89 -5.13 -13.43
C ILE A 223 -21.23 -5.06 -14.78
N TYR A 224 -21.51 -6.01 -15.66
CA TYR A 224 -20.90 -6.04 -16.99
C TYR A 224 -21.90 -6.46 -18.05
N GLY A 225 -21.59 -6.15 -19.28
CA GLY A 225 -22.40 -6.54 -20.42
C GLY A 225 -21.64 -6.55 -21.72
N SER A 226 -22.17 -7.35 -22.66
CA SER A 226 -21.71 -7.44 -24.03
C SER A 226 -22.90 -7.37 -24.97
N ASN A 227 -22.77 -6.60 -26.03
CA ASN A 227 -23.74 -6.53 -27.12
C ASN A 227 -23.01 -6.65 -28.46
N GLN A 228 -23.40 -7.61 -29.26
CA GLN A 228 -22.90 -7.77 -30.60
C GLN A 228 -23.76 -6.95 -31.59
N PHE A 229 -23.15 -6.09 -32.37
CA PHE A 229 -23.81 -5.26 -33.36
C PHE A 229 -23.69 -5.81 -34.79
N PHE A 230 -22.53 -6.42 -35.11
CA PHE A 230 -22.22 -7.04 -36.38
C PHE A 230 -21.46 -8.34 -36.15
N GLU A 231 -21.24 -9.15 -37.18
CA GLU A 231 -20.63 -10.48 -37.05
C GLU A 231 -19.36 -10.55 -36.20
N ASN A 232 -18.54 -9.49 -36.21
CA ASN A 232 -17.29 -9.45 -35.43
C ASN A 232 -17.11 -8.17 -34.62
N ARG A 233 -18.21 -7.42 -34.35
CA ARG A 233 -18.12 -6.17 -33.58
C ARG A 233 -18.96 -6.24 -32.32
N TYR A 234 -18.30 -6.00 -31.20
CA TYR A 234 -18.90 -6.04 -29.85
C TYR A 234 -18.73 -4.69 -29.17
N LEU A 235 -19.75 -4.27 -28.46
CA LEU A 235 -19.66 -3.25 -27.43
C LEU A 235 -19.72 -3.94 -26.07
N GLU A 236 -18.67 -3.77 -25.28
CA GLU A 236 -18.55 -4.36 -23.96
C GLU A 236 -18.29 -3.27 -22.95
N ALA A 237 -18.91 -3.37 -21.80
CA ALA A 237 -18.73 -2.45 -20.70
C ALA A 237 -18.77 -3.19 -19.38
N ALA A 238 -18.01 -2.70 -18.41
CA ALA A 238 -18.09 -3.10 -17.01
C ALA A 238 -17.97 -1.87 -16.13
N ILE A 239 -18.75 -1.84 -15.07
CA ILE A 239 -18.64 -0.86 -13.98
C ILE A 239 -18.60 -1.61 -12.66
N GLY A 240 -17.76 -1.14 -11.73
CA GLY A 240 -17.60 -1.78 -10.44
C GLY A 240 -17.48 -0.79 -9.31
N PHE A 241 -17.90 -1.25 -8.14
CA PHE A 241 -17.73 -0.57 -6.85
C PHE A 241 -17.03 -1.53 -5.91
N GLY A 242 -16.13 -1.02 -5.09
CA GLY A 242 -15.39 -1.85 -4.16
C GLY A 242 -14.85 -1.04 -3.00
N GLU A 243 -14.48 -1.77 -1.97
CA GLU A 243 -13.78 -1.28 -0.80
C GLU A 243 -12.46 -2.04 -0.63
N THR A 244 -11.50 -1.41 -0.03
CA THR A 244 -10.22 -2.03 0.32
C THR A 244 -9.89 -1.65 1.75
N GLU A 245 -9.82 -2.66 2.61
CA GLU A 245 -9.34 -2.55 3.98
C GLU A 245 -7.83 -2.82 3.98
N ILE A 246 -7.07 -1.97 4.66
CA ILE A 246 -5.61 -2.04 4.65
C ILE A 246 -5.09 -1.97 6.08
N ASP A 247 -4.43 -3.04 6.50
CA ASP A 247 -3.73 -3.12 7.77
C ASP A 247 -2.23 -2.94 7.57
N ILE A 248 -1.63 -2.07 8.39
CA ILE A 248 -0.20 -1.78 8.32
C ILE A 248 0.44 -2.03 9.68
N ASN A 249 1.45 -2.88 9.68
CA ASN A 249 2.33 -3.11 10.82
C ASN A 249 3.74 -2.64 10.48
N ARG A 250 4.30 -1.79 11.33
CA ARG A 250 5.65 -1.24 11.16
C ARG A 250 6.45 -1.37 12.45
N LYS A 251 7.67 -1.86 12.36
CA LYS A 251 8.63 -1.77 13.47
C LYS A 251 9.15 -0.34 13.56
N VAL A 252 8.93 0.28 14.72
CA VAL A 252 9.55 1.56 15.06
C VAL A 252 10.57 1.25 16.15
N SER A 253 11.74 1.86 16.09
CA SER A 253 12.76 1.71 17.14
C SER A 253 12.16 2.17 18.47
N GLY A 254 11.83 1.21 19.35
CA GLY A 254 11.16 1.45 20.64
C GLY A 254 9.75 0.91 20.79
N GLY A 255 9.15 0.26 19.80
CA GLY A 255 7.82 -0.37 19.91
C GLY A 255 7.16 -0.71 18.57
N ASN A 256 6.11 -1.53 18.61
CA ASN A 256 5.28 -1.84 17.47
C ASN A 256 4.11 -0.84 17.38
N ASN A 257 4.06 -0.03 16.35
CA ASN A 257 2.87 0.78 16.05
C ASN A 257 2.00 0.05 15.02
N LYS A 258 0.77 -0.26 15.41
CA LYS A 258 -0.30 -0.70 14.50
C LYS A 258 -1.09 0.52 14.06
N GLY A 259 -1.16 0.76 12.76
CA GLY A 259 -2.11 1.69 12.17
C GLY A 259 -3.30 0.89 11.64
N LEU A 260 -4.46 1.05 12.25
CA LEU A 260 -5.74 0.57 11.74
C LEU A 260 -6.41 1.69 10.92
N ARG A 261 -6.99 1.33 9.82
CA ARG A 261 -8.05 2.06 9.14
C ARG A 261 -9.15 1.13 8.71
#